data_441453828ad90a45bb1856bfac44e6af
#
_entry.id   441453828ad90a45bb1856bfac44e6af
#
_cell.length_a   1.000
_cell.length_b   1.000
_cell.length_c   1.000
_cell.angle_alpha   90.00
_cell.angle_beta   90.00
_cell.angle_gamma   90.00
#
_symmetry.space_group_name_H-M   'P 1'
#
loop_
_entity.id
_entity.type
_entity.pdbx_description
1 polymer ?
#
loop_
_entity_poly.entity_id
_entity_poly.type
_entity_poly.pdbx_seq_one_letter_code
_entity_poly.pdbx_strand_id
1 'polypeptide(L)'
;PYYYDEPFADSSAIPTTLVCLMAKKHVTVALSADAGDEVFAGYNRYDYIMRYGNKLNSLPSFIRKGAAGAMNLVSANSIPVLKHKYNFANRYEKLKSVLKDPSPQNLMLSLAAQFDDKQLKALMKSDFSNLQTAYLSKELQSKNYTPLSYMMAVDYQTYLVDDILQKVDRASMTASLEGREPFLDHRIIEWAAQLPDDYKYKDGIKKYILKEIVHQYVPKTLMDRPKTGFAIPIEHWLSNELKEQVIFYLNDQKIVEQGVFKLEYVKQIKNNFFNGKKEYAVKIWTLLMFQMWYEKWM
;
A
#
# COMPACT_ATOMS: atom_id res chain seq x y z
N PRO A 1 -16.81 -6.84 5.57
CA PRO A 1 -17.62 -6.86 4.35
C PRO A 1 -19.00 -6.19 4.49
N TYR A 2 -19.52 -5.94 5.71
CA TYR A 2 -20.84 -5.30 5.87
C TYR A 2 -20.87 -3.81 5.46
N TYR A 3 -19.76 -3.12 5.66
CA TYR A 3 -19.64 -1.67 5.42
C TYR A 3 -19.02 -1.35 4.07
N TYR A 4 -18.45 -2.36 3.41
CA TYR A 4 -17.80 -2.21 2.11
C TYR A 4 -18.53 -3.10 1.11
N ASP A 5 -19.06 -2.50 0.07
CA ASP A 5 -19.79 -3.14 -1.03
C ASP A 5 -18.85 -3.75 -2.08
N GLU A 6 -17.56 -3.45 -1.99
CA GLU A 6 -16.48 -4.03 -2.80
C GLU A 6 -15.48 -4.80 -1.93
N PRO A 7 -14.67 -5.70 -2.52
CA PRO A 7 -13.59 -6.36 -1.79
C PRO A 7 -12.57 -5.33 -1.30
N PHE A 8 -12.51 -5.10 -0.01
CA PHE A 8 -11.62 -4.11 0.59
C PHE A 8 -10.70 -4.77 1.62
N ALA A 9 -9.38 -4.60 1.45
CA ALA A 9 -8.38 -5.29 2.26
C ALA A 9 -7.38 -4.37 2.99
N ASP A 10 -7.57 -3.05 3.00
CA ASP A 10 -6.77 -2.20 3.87
C ASP A 10 -7.18 -2.41 5.32
N SER A 11 -6.27 -2.99 6.07
CA SER A 11 -6.48 -3.32 7.49
C SER A 11 -6.64 -2.08 8.38
N SER A 12 -6.19 -0.91 7.92
CA SER A 12 -6.38 0.34 8.64
C SER A 12 -7.85 0.82 8.66
N ALA A 13 -8.73 0.18 7.88
CA ALA A 13 -10.18 0.40 7.96
C ALA A 13 -10.73 0.15 9.38
N ILE A 14 -10.17 -0.83 10.11
CA ILE A 14 -10.61 -1.14 11.47
C ILE A 14 -10.34 0.01 12.44
N PRO A 15 -9.09 0.49 12.62
CA PRO A 15 -8.84 1.62 13.50
C PRO A 15 -9.48 2.93 13.00
N THR A 16 -9.62 3.13 11.68
CA THR A 16 -10.33 4.30 11.14
C THR A 16 -11.79 4.29 11.58
N THR A 17 -12.48 3.16 11.47
CA THR A 17 -13.87 3.00 11.95
C THR A 17 -13.98 3.27 13.46
N LEU A 18 -13.05 2.74 14.25
CA LEU A 18 -13.03 2.98 15.70
C LEU A 18 -12.86 4.46 16.04
N VAL A 19 -11.97 5.17 15.35
CA VAL A 19 -11.80 6.62 15.53
C VAL A 19 -13.06 7.38 15.15
N CYS A 20 -13.72 7.02 14.05
CA CYS A 20 -14.99 7.64 13.65
C CYS A 20 -16.09 7.43 14.70
N LEU A 21 -16.22 6.20 15.23
CA LEU A 21 -17.17 5.88 16.32
C LEU A 21 -16.87 6.66 17.60
N MET A 22 -15.60 6.86 17.93
CA MET A 22 -15.19 7.68 19.08
C MET A 22 -15.49 9.15 18.86
N ALA A 23 -15.13 9.70 17.70
CA ALA A 23 -15.36 11.11 17.36
C ALA A 23 -16.86 11.46 17.34
N LYS A 24 -17.69 10.56 16.81
CA LYS A 24 -19.15 10.74 16.76
C LYS A 24 -19.80 10.98 18.13
N LYS A 25 -19.20 10.48 19.20
CA LYS A 25 -19.70 10.72 20.57
C LYS A 25 -19.60 12.20 20.97
N HIS A 26 -18.79 12.99 20.29
CA HIS A 26 -18.47 14.37 20.66
C HIS A 26 -18.83 15.38 19.57
N VAL A 27 -18.80 14.95 18.29
CA VAL A 27 -19.04 15.84 17.14
C VAL A 27 -19.86 15.15 16.06
N THR A 28 -20.53 15.96 15.22
CA THR A 28 -21.25 15.47 14.03
C THR A 28 -20.42 15.61 12.76
N VAL A 29 -19.46 16.54 12.74
CA VAL A 29 -18.55 16.82 11.64
C VAL A 29 -17.12 16.78 12.18
N ALA A 30 -16.21 16.14 11.44
CA ALA A 30 -14.79 16.11 11.74
C ALA A 30 -13.98 16.55 10.51
N LEU A 31 -12.92 17.32 10.74
CA LEU A 31 -11.93 17.61 9.69
C LEU A 31 -10.83 16.56 9.72
N SER A 32 -10.43 16.09 8.55
CA SER A 32 -9.32 15.18 8.39
C SER A 32 -8.23 15.77 7.51
N ALA A 33 -7.03 15.19 7.56
CA ALA A 33 -5.89 15.60 6.74
C ALA A 33 -5.63 14.64 5.57
N ASP A 34 -6.64 13.86 5.18
CA ASP A 34 -6.53 12.97 4.02
C ASP A 34 -6.26 13.76 2.74
N ALA A 35 -5.67 13.14 1.74
CA ALA A 35 -5.07 13.74 0.56
C ALA A 35 -3.79 14.58 0.82
N GLY A 36 -3.48 14.94 2.05
CA GLY A 36 -2.27 15.73 2.34
C GLY A 36 -0.96 14.99 2.05
N ASP A 37 -0.96 13.67 2.04
CA ASP A 37 0.21 12.87 1.64
C ASP A 37 0.40 12.85 0.12
N GLU A 38 -0.67 12.77 -0.65
CA GLU A 38 -0.68 12.75 -2.12
C GLU A 38 -0.40 14.13 -2.70
N VAL A 39 -0.98 15.19 -2.11
CA VAL A 39 -0.88 16.56 -2.61
C VAL A 39 0.44 17.23 -2.22
N PHE A 40 1.04 16.85 -1.07
CA PHE A 40 2.25 17.47 -0.53
C PHE A 40 3.40 16.49 -0.25
N ALA A 41 3.44 15.37 -0.95
CA ALA A 41 4.54 14.39 -0.90
C ALA A 41 4.84 13.83 0.50
N GLY A 42 3.83 13.32 1.21
CA GLY A 42 3.99 12.87 2.61
C GLY A 42 4.42 11.41 2.77
N TYR A 43 4.31 10.55 1.76
CA TYR A 43 4.58 9.13 1.91
C TYR A 43 6.07 8.78 2.04
N ASN A 44 6.37 7.81 2.91
CA ASN A 44 7.74 7.30 3.05
C ASN A 44 8.27 6.66 1.76
N ARG A 45 7.39 6.11 0.91
CA ARG A 45 7.78 5.54 -0.38
C ARG A 45 8.36 6.59 -1.33
N TYR A 46 7.89 7.83 -1.30
CA TYR A 46 8.47 8.91 -2.10
C TYR A 46 9.91 9.21 -1.66
N ASP A 47 10.14 9.39 -0.36
CA ASP A 47 11.48 9.59 0.18
C ASP A 47 12.41 8.43 -0.18
N TYR A 48 11.93 7.20 -0.05
CA TYR A 48 12.68 6.01 -0.42
C TYR A 48 13.09 6.02 -1.90
N ILE A 49 12.14 6.30 -2.79
CA ILE A 49 12.38 6.32 -4.24
C ILE A 49 13.29 7.47 -4.63
N MET A 50 13.08 8.66 -4.08
CA MET A 50 13.92 9.84 -4.36
C MET A 50 15.38 9.61 -3.93
N ARG A 51 15.60 9.01 -2.76
CA ARG A 51 16.97 8.75 -2.25
C ARG A 51 17.67 7.58 -2.94
N TYR A 52 16.97 6.49 -3.15
CA TYR A 52 17.58 5.24 -3.61
C TYR A 52 17.43 5.03 -5.12
N GLY A 53 16.34 5.50 -5.73
CA GLY A 53 16.14 5.44 -7.18
C GLY A 53 17.27 6.13 -7.93
N ASN A 54 17.64 7.35 -7.54
CA ASN A 54 18.74 8.08 -8.15
C ASN A 54 20.09 7.35 -7.99
N LYS A 55 20.37 6.81 -6.79
CA LYS A 55 21.60 6.05 -6.53
C LYS A 55 21.67 4.77 -7.38
N LEU A 56 20.56 4.09 -7.55
CA LEU A 56 20.49 2.88 -8.38
C LEU A 56 20.59 3.22 -9.87
N ASN A 57 20.00 4.33 -10.31
CA ASN A 57 20.10 4.78 -11.69
C ASN A 57 21.53 5.19 -12.08
N SER A 58 22.34 5.67 -11.15
CA SER A 58 23.75 6.00 -11.41
C SER A 58 24.64 4.76 -11.61
N LEU A 59 24.19 3.56 -11.19
CA LEU A 59 24.92 2.33 -11.43
C LEU A 59 24.70 1.83 -12.87
N PRO A 60 25.75 1.39 -13.59
CA PRO A 60 25.63 0.81 -14.93
C PRO A 60 24.62 -0.33 -14.95
N SER A 61 23.81 -0.40 -16.00
CA SER A 61 22.72 -1.39 -16.11
C SER A 61 23.22 -2.84 -16.06
N PHE A 62 24.40 -3.12 -16.60
CA PHE A 62 24.97 -4.46 -16.58
C PHE A 62 25.33 -4.91 -15.14
N ILE A 63 25.82 -4.01 -14.29
CA ILE A 63 26.11 -4.29 -12.89
C ILE A 63 24.81 -4.61 -12.15
N ARG A 64 23.78 -3.78 -12.32
CA ARG A 64 22.46 -3.98 -11.68
C ARG A 64 21.81 -5.30 -12.12
N LYS A 65 21.79 -5.57 -13.42
CA LYS A 65 21.25 -6.82 -13.99
C LYS A 65 22.06 -8.04 -13.57
N GLY A 66 23.40 -7.91 -13.50
CA GLY A 66 24.28 -8.96 -13.00
C GLY A 66 24.02 -9.28 -11.52
N ALA A 67 23.89 -8.25 -10.67
CA ALA A 67 23.53 -8.41 -9.26
C ALA A 67 22.14 -9.06 -9.09
N ALA A 68 21.14 -8.60 -9.85
CA ALA A 68 19.81 -9.22 -9.85
C ALA A 68 19.83 -10.68 -10.32
N GLY A 69 20.70 -10.99 -11.33
CA GLY A 69 20.94 -12.36 -11.81
C GLY A 69 21.56 -13.24 -10.73
N ALA A 70 22.61 -12.75 -10.06
CA ALA A 70 23.25 -13.47 -8.95
C ALA A 70 22.25 -13.74 -7.80
N MET A 71 21.38 -12.76 -7.49
CA MET A 71 20.31 -12.95 -6.49
C MET A 71 19.27 -14.01 -6.90
N ASN A 72 19.12 -14.34 -8.17
CA ASN A 72 18.26 -15.46 -8.58
C ASN A 72 18.84 -16.83 -8.25
N LEU A 73 20.16 -16.93 -8.11
CA LEU A 73 20.84 -18.17 -7.75
C LEU A 73 20.77 -18.47 -6.24
N VAL A 74 20.47 -17.45 -5.43
CA VAL A 74 20.41 -17.58 -3.97
C VAL A 74 18.98 -17.33 -3.50
N SER A 75 18.38 -18.28 -2.82
CA SER A 75 17.08 -18.08 -2.17
C SER A 75 17.21 -17.17 -0.96
N ALA A 76 16.24 -16.26 -0.75
CA ALA A 76 16.16 -15.46 0.47
C ALA A 76 16.21 -16.32 1.73
N ASN A 77 15.59 -17.51 1.69
CA ASN A 77 15.53 -18.44 2.82
C ASN A 77 16.87 -19.14 3.10
N SER A 78 17.81 -19.10 2.15
CA SER A 78 19.15 -19.70 2.30
C SER A 78 20.15 -18.74 2.93
N ILE A 79 19.79 -17.46 3.14
CA ILE A 79 20.72 -16.47 3.71
C ILE A 79 20.65 -16.54 5.24
N PRO A 80 21.71 -17.03 5.92
CA PRO A 80 21.75 -17.12 7.38
C PRO A 80 21.51 -15.74 8.01
N VAL A 81 20.95 -15.70 9.24
CA VAL A 81 20.64 -14.46 9.98
C VAL A 81 19.57 -13.60 9.34
N LEU A 82 19.65 -13.29 8.04
CA LEU A 82 18.70 -12.38 7.36
C LEU A 82 17.35 -13.04 7.12
N LYS A 83 17.29 -14.36 6.90
CA LYS A 83 16.04 -15.12 6.72
C LYS A 83 15.07 -14.98 7.91
N HIS A 84 15.57 -14.67 9.10
CA HIS A 84 14.77 -14.50 10.30
C HIS A 84 14.28 -13.05 10.52
N LYS A 85 14.77 -12.09 9.70
CA LYS A 85 14.28 -10.72 9.80
C LYS A 85 12.86 -10.60 9.21
N TYR A 86 12.03 -9.82 9.88
CA TYR A 86 10.66 -9.55 9.45
C TYR A 86 10.59 -9.17 7.97
N ASN A 87 9.76 -9.90 7.23
CA ASN A 87 9.45 -9.67 5.81
C ASN A 87 10.69 -9.66 4.87
N PHE A 88 11.80 -10.31 5.27
CA PHE A 88 13.05 -10.29 4.50
C PHE A 88 12.88 -10.90 3.09
N ALA A 89 12.20 -12.03 2.97
CA ALA A 89 12.00 -12.69 1.68
C ALA A 89 11.28 -11.78 0.66
N ASN A 90 10.23 -11.09 1.08
CA ASN A 90 9.52 -10.15 0.23
C ASN A 90 10.40 -8.94 -0.15
N ARG A 91 11.14 -8.39 0.82
CA ARG A 91 12.11 -7.30 0.56
C ARG A 91 13.20 -7.71 -0.42
N TYR A 92 13.65 -8.96 -0.33
CA TYR A 92 14.65 -9.53 -1.24
C TYR A 92 14.13 -9.64 -2.67
N GLU A 93 12.89 -10.12 -2.87
CA GLU A 93 12.27 -10.18 -4.19
C GLU A 93 12.01 -8.78 -4.76
N LYS A 94 11.52 -7.84 -3.92
CA LYS A 94 11.36 -6.43 -4.32
C LYS A 94 12.69 -5.81 -4.73
N LEU A 95 13.78 -6.07 -3.99
CA LEU A 95 15.11 -5.58 -4.34
C LEU A 95 15.59 -6.10 -5.71
N LYS A 96 15.33 -7.38 -6.02
CA LYS A 96 15.65 -7.93 -7.35
C LYS A 96 14.91 -7.22 -8.48
N SER A 97 13.62 -6.95 -8.29
CA SER A 97 12.82 -6.18 -9.26
C SER A 97 13.40 -4.78 -9.47
N VAL A 98 13.70 -4.10 -8.39
CA VAL A 98 14.27 -2.74 -8.38
C VAL A 98 15.65 -2.67 -9.04
N LEU A 99 16.51 -3.67 -8.82
CA LEU A 99 17.82 -3.75 -9.48
C LEU A 99 17.70 -3.95 -10.99
N LYS A 100 16.69 -4.66 -11.45
CA LYS A 100 16.43 -4.84 -12.88
C LYS A 100 15.98 -3.54 -13.53
N ASP A 101 15.05 -2.85 -12.91
CA ASP A 101 14.46 -1.61 -13.37
C ASP A 101 14.20 -0.66 -12.18
N PRO A 102 15.10 0.32 -11.92
CA PRO A 102 14.95 1.31 -10.86
C PRO A 102 14.13 2.54 -11.30
N SER A 103 13.34 2.44 -12.35
CA SER A 103 12.44 3.52 -12.74
C SER A 103 11.43 3.83 -11.63
N PRO A 104 10.99 5.09 -11.46
CA PRO A 104 9.94 5.45 -10.51
C PRO A 104 8.67 4.60 -10.68
N GLN A 105 8.34 4.24 -11.93
CA GLN A 105 7.19 3.41 -12.29
C GLN A 105 7.28 2.03 -11.66
N ASN A 106 8.38 1.31 -11.91
CA ASN A 106 8.59 -0.02 -11.36
C ASN A 106 8.73 0.01 -9.83
N LEU A 107 9.37 1.04 -9.28
CA LEU A 107 9.50 1.22 -7.84
C LEU A 107 8.14 1.43 -7.18
N MET A 108 7.31 2.31 -7.72
CA MET A 108 5.94 2.54 -7.22
C MET A 108 5.11 1.27 -7.28
N LEU A 109 5.07 0.60 -8.43
CA LEU A 109 4.33 -0.65 -8.60
C LEU A 109 4.81 -1.74 -7.63
N SER A 110 6.13 -1.93 -7.52
CA SER A 110 6.72 -2.94 -6.62
C SER A 110 6.42 -2.67 -5.15
N LEU A 111 6.32 -1.39 -4.73
CA LEU A 111 6.00 -1.04 -3.35
C LEU A 111 4.49 -1.15 -3.06
N ALA A 112 3.63 -0.87 -4.04
CA ALA A 112 2.18 -0.95 -3.90
C ALA A 112 1.64 -2.38 -4.00
N ALA A 113 2.16 -3.20 -4.92
CA ALA A 113 1.62 -4.52 -5.20
C ALA A 113 1.75 -5.50 -4.02
N GLN A 114 0.64 -6.12 -3.63
CA GLN A 114 0.60 -7.24 -2.67
C GLN A 114 0.91 -8.58 -3.35
N PHE A 115 0.51 -8.71 -4.60
CA PHE A 115 0.83 -9.82 -5.49
C PHE A 115 1.47 -9.25 -6.75
N ASP A 116 2.61 -9.78 -7.15
CA ASP A 116 3.20 -9.49 -8.46
C ASP A 116 2.47 -10.25 -9.58
N ASP A 117 2.74 -9.91 -10.84
CA ASP A 117 2.06 -10.52 -12.01
C ASP A 117 2.20 -12.04 -12.03
N LYS A 118 3.36 -12.57 -11.64
CA LYS A 118 3.60 -14.02 -11.57
C LYS A 118 2.73 -14.66 -10.50
N GLN A 119 2.62 -14.02 -9.35
CA GLN A 119 1.79 -14.48 -8.23
C GLN A 119 0.30 -14.37 -8.56
N LEU A 120 -0.12 -13.31 -9.24
CA LEU A 120 -1.49 -13.16 -9.70
C LEU A 120 -1.86 -14.25 -10.72
N LYS A 121 -1.00 -14.51 -11.71
CA LYS A 121 -1.18 -15.62 -12.68
C LYS A 121 -1.22 -17.00 -12.00
N ALA A 122 -0.50 -17.17 -10.90
CA ALA A 122 -0.55 -18.40 -10.11
C ALA A 122 -1.82 -18.49 -9.26
N LEU A 123 -2.38 -17.36 -8.82
CA LEU A 123 -3.55 -17.29 -7.94
C LEU A 123 -4.87 -17.40 -8.71
N MET A 124 -5.03 -16.64 -9.79
CA MET A 124 -6.32 -16.49 -10.47
C MET A 124 -6.56 -17.56 -11.53
N LYS A 125 -7.80 -17.97 -11.70
CA LYS A 125 -8.22 -18.86 -12.81
C LYS A 125 -8.44 -18.10 -14.12
N SER A 126 -9.03 -16.90 -14.04
CA SER A 126 -9.23 -16.04 -15.20
C SER A 126 -7.99 -15.21 -15.55
N ASP A 127 -7.86 -14.83 -16.82
CA ASP A 127 -6.83 -13.89 -17.26
C ASP A 127 -7.30 -12.44 -17.00
N PHE A 128 -6.44 -11.65 -16.35
CA PHE A 128 -6.66 -10.22 -16.06
C PHE A 128 -5.45 -9.37 -16.47
N SER A 129 -4.68 -9.83 -17.45
CA SER A 129 -3.49 -9.15 -17.97
C SER A 129 -3.76 -7.74 -18.52
N ASN A 130 -5.04 -7.32 -18.66
CA ASN A 130 -5.44 -6.06 -19.28
C ASN A 130 -5.94 -4.98 -18.29
N LEU A 131 -5.72 -5.13 -16.98
CA LEU A 131 -6.06 -4.08 -16.02
C LEU A 131 -5.24 -2.83 -16.29
N GLN A 132 -5.90 -1.79 -16.82
CA GLN A 132 -5.29 -0.48 -17.02
C GLN A 132 -5.36 0.29 -15.70
N THR A 133 -4.20 0.62 -15.14
CA THR A 133 -4.09 1.46 -13.95
C THR A 133 -3.22 2.68 -14.24
N ALA A 134 -3.31 3.72 -13.41
CA ALA A 134 -2.46 4.89 -13.56
C ALA A 134 -0.95 4.56 -13.48
N TYR A 135 -0.57 3.45 -12.84
CA TYR A 135 0.82 2.96 -12.85
C TYR A 135 1.35 2.66 -14.25
N LEU A 136 0.47 2.31 -15.20
CA LEU A 136 0.80 1.97 -16.58
C LEU A 136 0.47 3.11 -17.56
N SER A 137 -0.02 4.25 -17.08
CA SER A 137 -0.41 5.38 -17.91
C SER A 137 0.80 5.97 -18.64
N LYS A 138 0.76 5.94 -19.97
CA LYS A 138 1.79 6.58 -20.82
C LYS A 138 1.78 8.10 -20.68
N GLU A 139 0.64 8.69 -20.43
CA GLU A 139 0.48 10.12 -20.22
C GLU A 139 1.22 10.57 -18.96
N LEU A 140 1.02 9.88 -17.83
CA LEU A 140 1.73 10.16 -16.60
C LEU A 140 3.24 9.87 -16.68
N GLN A 141 3.67 9.03 -17.62
CA GLN A 141 5.08 8.74 -17.86
C GLN A 141 5.74 9.78 -18.80
N SER A 142 5.03 10.83 -19.18
CA SER A 142 5.56 11.87 -20.07
C SER A 142 6.79 12.56 -19.47
N LYS A 143 7.65 13.10 -20.36
CA LYS A 143 8.90 13.78 -19.96
C LYS A 143 8.68 15.06 -19.13
N ASN A 144 7.45 15.55 -19.04
CA ASN A 144 7.12 16.80 -18.36
C ASN A 144 6.94 16.62 -16.83
N TYR A 145 6.90 15.38 -16.34
CA TYR A 145 6.77 15.10 -14.91
C TYR A 145 8.15 14.81 -14.29
N THR A 146 8.41 15.45 -13.15
CA THR A 146 9.50 15.00 -12.28
C THR A 146 9.16 13.63 -11.68
N PRO A 147 10.15 12.85 -11.21
CA PRO A 147 9.85 11.61 -10.49
C PRO A 147 8.87 11.78 -9.32
N LEU A 148 8.98 12.87 -8.57
CA LEU A 148 8.08 13.16 -7.46
C LEU A 148 6.67 13.46 -7.94
N SER A 149 6.52 14.35 -8.92
CA SER A 149 5.22 14.70 -9.50
C SER A 149 4.54 13.49 -10.13
N TYR A 150 5.29 12.60 -10.78
CA TYR A 150 4.78 11.33 -11.30
C TYR A 150 4.20 10.45 -10.17
N MET A 151 4.98 10.24 -9.11
CA MET A 151 4.55 9.39 -7.98
C MET A 151 3.29 9.94 -7.31
N MET A 152 3.23 11.25 -7.10
CA MET A 152 2.06 11.93 -6.52
C MET A 152 0.83 11.79 -7.42
N ALA A 153 0.98 11.98 -8.74
CA ALA A 153 -0.12 11.86 -9.69
C ALA A 153 -0.67 10.43 -9.79
N VAL A 154 0.21 9.41 -9.73
CA VAL A 154 -0.21 8.01 -9.68
C VAL A 154 -1.01 7.73 -8.42
N ASP A 155 -0.50 8.13 -7.25
CA ASP A 155 -1.20 7.89 -5.99
C ASP A 155 -2.52 8.67 -5.91
N TYR A 156 -2.57 9.87 -6.44
CA TYR A 156 -3.78 10.66 -6.51
C TYR A 156 -4.89 9.97 -7.34
N GLN A 157 -4.53 9.27 -8.42
CA GLN A 157 -5.47 8.58 -9.30
C GLN A 157 -5.75 7.12 -8.90
N THR A 158 -5.05 6.58 -7.93
CA THR A 158 -5.21 5.18 -7.48
C THR A 158 -5.38 5.09 -5.98
N TYR A 159 -4.30 5.17 -5.23
CA TYR A 159 -4.29 4.93 -3.78
C TYR A 159 -5.19 5.90 -3.01
N LEU A 160 -5.25 7.17 -3.42
CA LEU A 160 -6.15 8.14 -2.79
C LEU A 160 -7.62 7.75 -3.02
N VAL A 161 -7.99 7.46 -4.25
CA VAL A 161 -9.40 7.23 -4.63
C VAL A 161 -9.86 5.84 -4.19
N ASP A 162 -9.07 4.81 -4.52
CA ASP A 162 -9.50 3.41 -4.38
C ASP A 162 -9.22 2.82 -2.98
N ASP A 163 -8.39 3.49 -2.17
CA ASP A 163 -8.07 3.03 -0.82
C ASP A 163 -8.42 4.09 0.24
N ILE A 164 -7.74 5.24 0.24
CA ILE A 164 -7.85 6.22 1.33
C ILE A 164 -9.27 6.80 1.44
N LEU A 165 -9.81 7.35 0.34
CA LEU A 165 -11.13 7.99 0.37
C LEU A 165 -12.24 6.95 0.53
N GLN A 166 -12.14 5.80 -0.12
CA GLN A 166 -13.07 4.70 0.06
C GLN A 166 -13.13 4.26 1.53
N LYS A 167 -11.97 4.12 2.17
CA LYS A 167 -11.87 3.77 3.58
C LYS A 167 -12.52 4.82 4.49
N VAL A 168 -12.14 6.07 4.31
CA VAL A 168 -12.60 7.17 5.18
C VAL A 168 -14.10 7.38 5.03
N ASP A 169 -14.61 7.36 3.81
CA ASP A 169 -16.04 7.47 3.52
C ASP A 169 -16.84 6.36 4.21
N ARG A 170 -16.49 5.09 3.96
CA ARG A 170 -17.21 3.95 4.54
C ARG A 170 -17.12 3.93 6.09
N ALA A 171 -15.95 4.24 6.63
CA ALA A 171 -15.75 4.28 8.08
C ALA A 171 -16.53 5.39 8.76
N SER A 172 -16.54 6.59 8.18
CA SER A 172 -17.26 7.74 8.73
C SER A 172 -18.77 7.57 8.59
N MET A 173 -19.25 7.08 7.44
CA MET A 173 -20.67 6.78 7.23
C MET A 173 -21.20 5.70 8.16
N THR A 174 -20.39 4.66 8.44
CA THR A 174 -20.73 3.63 9.44
C THR A 174 -21.01 4.22 10.81
N ALA A 175 -20.29 5.27 11.18
CA ALA A 175 -20.46 5.99 12.43
C ALA A 175 -21.49 7.12 12.35
N SER A 176 -22.08 7.39 11.19
CA SER A 176 -22.90 8.60 10.90
C SER A 176 -22.14 9.89 11.24
N LEU A 177 -20.84 9.91 11.01
CA LEU A 177 -19.95 11.05 11.16
C LEU A 177 -19.73 11.68 9.78
N GLU A 178 -19.87 13.00 9.66
CA GLU A 178 -19.50 13.70 8.44
C GLU A 178 -17.99 14.00 8.45
N GLY A 179 -17.23 13.38 7.52
CA GLY A 179 -15.84 13.72 7.27
C GLY A 179 -15.74 14.88 6.29
N ARG A 180 -14.80 15.79 6.51
CA ARG A 180 -14.43 16.85 5.57
C ARG A 180 -12.91 16.90 5.45
N GLU A 181 -12.44 16.84 4.22
CA GLU A 181 -11.02 16.77 3.84
C GLU A 181 -10.58 18.07 3.15
N PRO A 182 -10.11 19.10 3.90
CA PRO A 182 -9.75 20.39 3.31
C PRO A 182 -8.70 20.32 2.21
N PHE A 183 -7.80 19.31 2.24
CA PHE A 183 -6.80 19.12 1.18
C PHE A 183 -7.37 18.58 -0.14
N LEU A 184 -8.66 18.19 -0.16
CA LEU A 184 -9.37 17.84 -1.40
C LEU A 184 -10.04 19.06 -2.07
N ASP A 185 -9.95 20.26 -1.49
CA ASP A 185 -10.40 21.47 -2.18
C ASP A 185 -9.60 21.63 -3.49
N HIS A 186 -10.33 21.66 -4.62
CA HIS A 186 -9.71 21.72 -5.94
C HIS A 186 -8.75 22.90 -6.08
N ARG A 187 -9.02 24.05 -5.43
CA ARG A 187 -8.16 25.23 -5.47
C ARG A 187 -6.80 24.95 -4.79
N ILE A 188 -6.81 24.19 -3.70
CA ILE A 188 -5.58 23.75 -3.01
C ILE A 188 -4.82 22.77 -3.88
N ILE A 189 -5.51 21.81 -4.50
CA ILE A 189 -4.90 20.80 -5.37
C ILE A 189 -4.25 21.44 -6.61
N GLU A 190 -5.00 22.32 -7.29
CA GLU A 190 -4.51 23.03 -8.49
C GLU A 190 -3.32 23.93 -8.14
N TRP A 191 -3.38 24.65 -7.04
CA TRP A 191 -2.25 25.45 -6.56
C TRP A 191 -1.04 24.57 -6.20
N ALA A 192 -1.25 23.52 -5.43
CA ALA A 192 -0.18 22.62 -5.01
C ALA A 192 0.45 21.89 -6.20
N ALA A 193 -0.31 21.57 -7.25
CA ALA A 193 0.21 20.96 -8.47
C ALA A 193 1.23 21.85 -9.17
N GLN A 194 1.09 23.17 -9.08
CA GLN A 194 1.98 24.15 -9.69
C GLN A 194 3.25 24.42 -8.86
N LEU A 195 3.27 24.02 -7.58
CA LEU A 195 4.43 24.25 -6.73
C LEU A 195 5.63 23.40 -7.20
N PRO A 196 6.85 23.98 -7.23
CA PRO A 196 8.07 23.21 -7.36
C PRO A 196 8.19 22.08 -6.32
N ASP A 197 8.86 21.01 -6.67
CA ASP A 197 9.04 19.85 -5.80
C ASP A 197 9.63 20.21 -4.43
N ASP A 198 10.57 21.15 -4.37
CA ASP A 198 11.24 21.59 -3.14
C ASP A 198 10.30 22.19 -2.09
N TYR A 199 9.12 22.66 -2.48
CA TYR A 199 8.10 23.08 -1.53
C TYR A 199 7.34 21.90 -0.92
N LYS A 200 7.34 20.75 -1.57
CA LYS A 200 6.65 19.53 -1.14
C LYS A 200 7.61 18.56 -0.43
N TYR A 201 8.80 18.40 -1.01
CA TYR A 201 9.84 17.50 -0.50
C TYR A 201 11.23 18.17 -0.64
N LYS A 202 11.86 18.49 0.47
CA LYS A 202 13.16 19.15 0.52
C LYS A 202 14.09 18.46 1.52
N ASP A 203 15.27 18.08 1.07
CA ASP A 203 16.33 17.48 1.91
C ASP A 203 15.86 16.30 2.79
N GLY A 204 14.93 15.49 2.27
CA GLY A 204 14.32 14.40 3.00
C GLY A 204 13.15 14.81 3.91
N ILE A 205 12.80 16.08 3.95
CA ILE A 205 11.64 16.58 4.68
C ILE A 205 10.42 16.53 3.77
N LYS A 206 9.49 15.67 4.14
CA LYS A 206 8.19 15.51 3.49
C LYS A 206 7.20 16.56 3.96
N LYS A 207 6.21 16.92 3.10
CA LYS A 207 5.21 17.96 3.39
C LYS A 207 5.88 19.29 3.81
N TYR A 208 6.99 19.65 3.14
CA TYR A 208 7.88 20.72 3.60
C TYR A 208 7.11 22.03 3.88
N ILE A 209 6.36 22.54 2.91
CA ILE A 209 5.60 23.80 3.08
C ILE A 209 4.55 23.71 4.21
N LEU A 210 3.88 22.56 4.35
CA LEU A 210 2.88 22.38 5.43
C LEU A 210 3.56 22.39 6.80
N LYS A 211 4.74 21.80 6.91
CA LYS A 211 5.51 21.84 8.17
C LYS A 211 5.96 23.25 8.50
N GLU A 212 6.46 24.01 7.53
CA GLU A 212 6.87 25.40 7.73
C GLU A 212 5.69 26.26 8.22
N ILE A 213 4.50 26.05 7.69
CA ILE A 213 3.28 26.74 8.15
C ILE A 213 2.91 26.30 9.57
N VAL A 214 2.85 24.99 9.82
CA VAL A 214 2.42 24.45 11.12
C VAL A 214 3.39 24.82 12.24
N HIS A 215 4.69 24.85 11.96
CA HIS A 215 5.70 25.23 12.95
C HIS A 215 5.58 26.70 13.43
N GLN A 216 4.83 27.54 12.73
CA GLN A 216 4.51 28.90 13.21
C GLN A 216 3.46 28.88 14.33
N TYR A 217 2.65 27.82 14.44
CA TYR A 217 1.57 27.70 15.40
C TYR A 217 1.84 26.63 16.46
N VAL A 218 2.60 25.58 16.10
CA VAL A 218 2.85 24.42 16.96
C VAL A 218 4.36 24.16 17.04
N PRO A 219 4.93 24.01 18.24
CA PRO A 219 6.35 23.72 18.42
C PRO A 219 6.79 22.46 17.67
N LYS A 220 7.98 22.52 17.04
CA LYS A 220 8.58 21.38 16.29
C LYS A 220 8.63 20.10 17.13
N THR A 221 8.97 20.21 18.41
CA THR A 221 9.05 19.07 19.33
C THR A 221 7.76 18.29 19.50
N LEU A 222 6.61 18.93 19.27
CA LEU A 222 5.31 18.26 19.29
C LEU A 222 4.91 17.65 17.94
N MET A 223 5.37 18.23 16.83
CA MET A 223 4.99 17.83 15.47
C MET A 223 5.97 16.86 14.82
N ASP A 224 7.28 17.03 15.03
CA ASP A 224 8.31 16.21 14.39
C ASP A 224 8.52 14.89 15.15
N ARG A 225 7.54 14.01 15.05
CA ARG A 225 7.58 12.65 15.55
C ARG A 225 7.79 11.65 14.42
N PRO A 226 8.42 10.49 14.69
CA PRO A 226 8.43 9.40 13.70
C PRO A 226 7.00 9.05 13.27
N LYS A 227 6.76 8.98 11.96
CA LYS A 227 5.44 8.61 11.43
C LYS A 227 5.10 7.18 11.87
N THR A 228 4.05 7.04 12.66
CA THR A 228 3.48 5.74 13.04
C THR A 228 2.21 5.54 12.22
N GLY A 229 2.13 4.44 11.45
CA GLY A 229 0.94 4.12 10.68
C GLY A 229 -0.19 3.59 11.57
N PHE A 230 -1.40 3.58 11.05
CA PHE A 230 -2.60 2.96 11.64
C PHE A 230 -2.54 1.43 11.44
N ALA A 231 -1.47 0.80 11.91
CA ALA A 231 -1.27 -0.62 11.75
C ALA A 231 -1.96 -1.41 12.87
N ILE A 232 -2.60 -2.51 12.50
CA ILE A 232 -3.13 -3.51 13.42
C ILE A 232 -2.21 -4.75 13.41
N PRO A 233 -2.21 -5.58 14.46
CA PRO A 233 -1.39 -6.78 14.54
C PRO A 233 -1.98 -7.94 13.72
N ILE A 234 -2.13 -7.76 12.40
CA ILE A 234 -2.76 -8.72 11.48
C ILE A 234 -2.17 -10.11 11.65
N GLU A 235 -0.84 -10.22 11.70
CA GLU A 235 -0.14 -11.49 11.81
C GLU A 235 -0.57 -12.25 13.07
N HIS A 236 -0.65 -11.53 14.20
CA HIS A 236 -1.09 -12.11 15.46
C HIS A 236 -2.54 -12.58 15.37
N TRP A 237 -3.42 -11.73 14.88
CA TRP A 237 -4.84 -12.04 14.76
C TRP A 237 -5.11 -13.23 13.83
N LEU A 238 -4.47 -13.28 12.66
CA LEU A 238 -4.63 -14.39 11.72
C LEU A 238 -4.06 -15.72 12.25
N SER A 239 -3.09 -15.65 13.15
CA SER A 239 -2.49 -16.85 13.78
C SER A 239 -3.29 -17.34 14.99
N ASN A 240 -4.09 -16.48 15.60
CA ASN A 240 -4.82 -16.75 16.85
C ASN A 240 -6.32 -16.48 16.70
N GLU A 241 -6.77 -15.26 16.93
CA GLU A 241 -8.20 -14.91 17.06
C GLU A 241 -9.01 -15.14 15.78
N LEU A 242 -8.39 -14.93 14.62
CA LEU A 242 -9.01 -15.11 13.29
C LEU A 242 -8.61 -16.42 12.61
N LYS A 243 -7.91 -17.31 13.29
CA LYS A 243 -7.42 -18.55 12.70
C LYS A 243 -8.55 -19.43 12.16
N GLU A 244 -9.62 -19.57 12.94
CA GLU A 244 -10.78 -20.36 12.52
C GLU A 244 -11.46 -19.77 11.29
N GLN A 245 -11.58 -18.44 11.23
CA GLN A 245 -12.10 -17.75 10.04
C GLN A 245 -11.23 -17.99 8.82
N VAL A 246 -9.90 -17.94 8.95
CA VAL A 246 -8.98 -18.26 7.85
C VAL A 246 -9.21 -19.71 7.37
N ILE A 247 -9.33 -20.66 8.28
CA ILE A 247 -9.57 -22.08 7.94
C ILE A 247 -10.93 -22.24 7.26
N PHE A 248 -11.96 -21.59 7.78
CA PHE A 248 -13.32 -21.66 7.24
C PHE A 248 -13.45 -21.03 5.85
N TYR A 249 -12.99 -19.79 5.68
CA TYR A 249 -13.13 -19.06 4.43
C TYR A 249 -12.16 -19.50 3.34
N LEU A 250 -10.98 -20.00 3.70
CA LEU A 250 -9.98 -20.51 2.76
C LEU A 250 -9.94 -22.04 2.75
N ASN A 251 -11.08 -22.74 3.00
CA ASN A 251 -11.12 -24.17 2.85
C ASN A 251 -11.16 -24.58 1.36
N ASP A 252 -10.74 -25.80 1.11
CA ASP A 252 -10.54 -26.33 -0.24
C ASP A 252 -11.86 -26.36 -1.05
N GLN A 253 -12.94 -26.77 -0.43
CA GLN A 253 -14.24 -26.89 -1.09
C GLN A 253 -14.76 -25.53 -1.53
N LYS A 254 -14.78 -24.52 -0.67
CA LYS A 254 -15.19 -23.15 -1.01
C LYS A 254 -14.36 -22.56 -2.15
N ILE A 255 -13.04 -22.72 -2.14
CA ILE A 255 -12.15 -22.22 -3.20
C ILE A 255 -12.45 -22.90 -4.53
N VAL A 256 -12.72 -24.20 -4.54
CA VAL A 256 -13.04 -24.96 -5.76
C VAL A 256 -14.40 -24.57 -6.31
N GLU A 257 -15.44 -24.53 -5.46
CA GLU A 257 -16.81 -24.17 -5.84
C GLU A 257 -16.93 -22.77 -6.39
N GLN A 258 -16.24 -21.81 -5.79
CA GLN A 258 -16.20 -20.42 -6.22
C GLN A 258 -15.58 -20.24 -7.63
N GLY A 259 -14.55 -21.02 -7.95
CA GLY A 259 -13.94 -20.99 -9.26
C GLY A 259 -13.11 -19.74 -9.58
N VAL A 260 -12.85 -18.85 -8.62
CA VAL A 260 -12.07 -17.60 -8.80
C VAL A 260 -10.58 -17.86 -8.68
N PHE A 261 -10.18 -18.56 -7.63
CA PHE A 261 -8.78 -18.83 -7.32
C PHE A 261 -8.34 -20.25 -7.68
N LYS A 262 -7.05 -20.41 -7.97
CA LYS A 262 -6.41 -21.73 -8.13
C LYS A 262 -6.09 -22.29 -6.74
N LEU A 263 -6.72 -23.41 -6.39
CA LEU A 263 -6.64 -24.05 -5.10
C LEU A 263 -5.20 -24.27 -4.62
N GLU A 264 -4.33 -24.77 -5.50
CA GLU A 264 -2.95 -25.11 -5.14
C GLU A 264 -2.15 -23.91 -4.64
N TYR A 265 -2.34 -22.75 -5.24
CA TYR A 265 -1.64 -21.54 -4.80
C TYR A 265 -2.21 -20.98 -3.49
N VAL A 266 -3.54 -21.06 -3.27
CA VAL A 266 -4.15 -20.70 -1.99
C VAL A 266 -3.64 -21.62 -0.88
N LYS A 267 -3.55 -22.93 -1.13
CA LYS A 267 -2.93 -23.91 -0.19
C LYS A 267 -1.49 -23.55 0.12
N GLN A 268 -0.71 -23.21 -0.90
CA GLN A 268 0.69 -22.81 -0.71
C GLN A 268 0.82 -21.58 0.19
N ILE A 269 0.00 -20.53 -0.04
CA ILE A 269 -0.03 -19.32 0.79
C ILE A 269 -0.40 -19.68 2.24
N LYS A 270 -1.46 -20.45 2.43
CA LYS A 270 -1.97 -20.90 3.72
C LYS A 270 -0.92 -21.70 4.50
N ASN A 271 -0.34 -22.72 3.87
CA ASN A 271 0.69 -23.55 4.48
C ASN A 271 1.95 -22.75 4.83
N ASN A 272 2.40 -21.86 3.95
CA ASN A 272 3.56 -21.01 4.24
C ASN A 272 3.31 -20.14 5.48
N PHE A 273 2.13 -19.53 5.58
CA PHE A 273 1.77 -18.70 6.72
C PHE A 273 1.75 -19.50 8.03
N PHE A 274 1.02 -20.61 8.08
CA PHE A 274 0.92 -21.43 9.28
C PHE A 274 2.22 -22.16 9.66
N ASN A 275 3.15 -22.34 8.70
CA ASN A 275 4.51 -22.80 8.95
C ASN A 275 5.47 -21.66 9.38
N GLY A 276 4.93 -20.51 9.82
CA GLY A 276 5.70 -19.42 10.42
C GLY A 276 6.30 -18.41 9.45
N LYS A 277 5.96 -18.46 8.14
CA LYS A 277 6.37 -17.45 7.17
C LYS A 277 5.43 -16.25 7.21
N LYS A 278 5.73 -15.36 8.14
CA LYS A 278 4.90 -14.20 8.50
C LYS A 278 4.67 -13.19 7.37
N GLU A 279 5.55 -13.17 6.36
CA GLU A 279 5.41 -12.35 5.16
C GLU A 279 4.16 -12.68 4.32
N TYR A 280 3.54 -13.84 4.57
CA TYR A 280 2.27 -14.23 3.94
C TYR A 280 1.03 -13.66 4.64
N ALA A 281 1.17 -13.03 5.80
CA ALA A 281 0.03 -12.52 6.58
C ALA A 281 -0.86 -11.56 5.76
N VAL A 282 -0.25 -10.60 5.05
CA VAL A 282 -1.01 -9.65 4.22
C VAL A 282 -1.75 -10.37 3.09
N LYS A 283 -1.14 -11.40 2.48
CA LYS A 283 -1.78 -12.20 1.43
C LYS A 283 -2.97 -13.00 1.97
N ILE A 284 -2.83 -13.61 3.15
CA ILE A 284 -3.94 -14.29 3.84
C ILE A 284 -5.05 -13.30 4.16
N TRP A 285 -4.70 -12.11 4.65
CA TRP A 285 -5.67 -11.06 4.94
C TRP A 285 -6.44 -10.65 3.70
N THR A 286 -5.76 -10.37 2.59
CA THR A 286 -6.38 -10.00 1.31
C THR A 286 -7.36 -11.08 0.83
N LEU A 287 -6.94 -12.35 0.87
CA LEU A 287 -7.80 -13.48 0.49
C LEU A 287 -8.98 -13.65 1.44
N LEU A 288 -8.78 -13.50 2.75
CA LEU A 288 -9.85 -13.59 3.75
C LEU A 288 -10.89 -12.49 3.52
N MET A 289 -10.46 -11.24 3.31
CA MET A 289 -11.39 -10.13 3.07
C MET A 289 -12.19 -10.34 1.79
N PHE A 290 -11.53 -10.81 0.72
CA PHE A 290 -12.23 -11.17 -0.52
C PHE A 290 -13.27 -12.26 -0.29
N GLN A 291 -12.93 -13.33 0.42
CA GLN A 291 -13.83 -14.45 0.67
C GLN A 291 -15.04 -14.06 1.52
N MET A 292 -14.81 -13.25 2.55
CA MET A 292 -15.90 -12.73 3.41
C MET A 292 -16.83 -11.79 2.62
N TRP A 293 -16.28 -10.99 1.71
CA TRP A 293 -17.06 -10.17 0.80
C TRP A 293 -17.85 -11.02 -0.19
N TYR A 294 -17.21 -11.99 -0.81
CA TYR A 294 -17.84 -12.88 -1.80
C TYR A 294 -19.02 -13.64 -1.21
N GLU A 295 -18.88 -14.22 -0.02
CA GLU A 295 -19.96 -14.92 0.66
C GLU A 295 -21.15 -14.00 1.03
N LYS A 296 -20.86 -12.72 1.23
CA LYS A 296 -21.89 -11.73 1.60
C LYS A 296 -22.69 -11.23 0.40
N TRP A 297 -22.06 -11.05 -0.76
CA TRP A 297 -22.61 -10.28 -1.86
C TRP A 297 -22.82 -11.06 -3.14
N MET A 298 -22.23 -12.23 -3.28
CA MET A 298 -22.31 -13.09 -4.45
C MET A 298 -23.08 -14.38 -4.18
#